data_7555b6127d682d8db58bc88f662ac905
#
_entry.id   7555b6127d682d8db58bc88f662ac905
#
_cell.length_a   1.000
_cell.length_b   1.000
_cell.length_c   1.000
_cell.angle_alpha   90.00
_cell.angle_beta   90.00
_cell.angle_gamma   90.00
#
_symmetry.space_group_name_H-M   'P 1'
#
loop_
_entity.id
_entity.type
_entity.pdbx_description
1 polymer ?
#
loop_
_entity_poly.entity_id
_entity_poly.type
_entity_poly.pdbx_seq_one_letter_code
_entity_poly.pdbx_strand_id
1 'polypeptide(L)'
;MPLNRHLRGDLKRKLSNNELTLGSWLTINHQSVIEIMSTAGFEWLCIDIEHSAISISDVLNLIGHIQGNGMQALVRVNENNPVIIKQVMDAGADGVIVPMVNSVQDAEKAVASVRYPSKGIRGVGLSRAQNYGIGFTEYQDWLKNDAVII
;
A
#
# COMPACT_ATOMS: atom_id res chain seq x y z
N MET A 1 -15.54 -12.79 -1.98
CA MET A 1 -15.84 -11.83 -0.92
C MET A 1 -15.46 -10.44 -1.42
N PRO A 2 -16.31 -9.43 -1.29
CA PRO A 2 -15.87 -8.07 -1.57
C PRO A 2 -14.74 -7.76 -0.59
N LEU A 3 -13.62 -7.23 -1.12
CA LEU A 3 -12.52 -6.72 -0.30
C LEU A 3 -13.11 -5.74 0.71
N ASN A 4 -12.97 -6.03 1.99
CA ASN A 4 -13.58 -5.26 3.07
C ASN A 4 -12.87 -3.90 3.15
N ARG A 5 -13.30 -2.94 2.32
CA ARG A 5 -12.68 -1.62 2.12
C ARG A 5 -12.87 -0.66 3.29
N HIS A 6 -13.76 -1.02 4.24
CA HIS A 6 -14.02 -0.17 5.40
C HIS A 6 -12.80 -0.02 6.34
N LEU A 7 -11.78 -0.88 6.20
CA LEU A 7 -10.53 -0.77 6.94
C LEU A 7 -9.45 0.05 6.22
N ARG A 8 -9.62 0.34 4.92
CA ARG A 8 -8.57 0.94 4.08
C ARG A 8 -8.25 2.40 4.38
N GLY A 9 -9.10 3.14 5.06
CA GLY A 9 -8.88 4.56 5.37
C GLY A 9 -8.41 4.83 6.80
N ASP A 10 -8.40 3.85 7.68
CA ASP A 10 -8.21 4.11 9.10
C ASP A 10 -6.78 4.56 9.44
N LEU A 11 -5.77 3.97 8.83
CA LEU A 11 -4.37 4.37 9.05
C LEU A 11 -4.12 5.82 8.65
N LYS A 12 -4.58 6.23 7.46
CA LYS A 12 -4.43 7.62 7.00
C LYS A 12 -5.10 8.61 7.94
N ARG A 13 -6.32 8.30 8.39
CA ARG A 13 -7.05 9.11 9.36
C ARG A 13 -6.30 9.22 10.69
N LYS A 14 -5.82 8.09 11.23
CA LYS A 14 -5.03 8.07 12.48
C LYS A 14 -3.78 8.91 12.36
N LEU A 15 -3.01 8.73 11.29
CA LEU A 15 -1.79 9.52 11.05
C LEU A 15 -2.10 11.03 10.94
N SER A 16 -3.19 11.40 10.26
CA SER A 16 -3.60 12.80 10.11
C SER A 16 -4.05 13.44 11.43
N ASN A 17 -4.58 12.63 12.34
CA ASN A 17 -5.04 13.08 13.66
C ASN A 17 -3.96 12.96 14.75
N ASN A 18 -2.74 12.55 14.42
CA ASN A 18 -1.69 12.21 15.39
C ASN A 18 -2.12 11.14 16.40
N GLU A 19 -2.98 10.22 16.01
CA GLU A 19 -3.39 9.08 16.81
C GLU A 19 -2.30 7.99 16.77
N LEU A 20 -2.12 7.28 17.88
CA LEU A 20 -1.20 6.15 17.93
C LEU A 20 -1.68 5.04 16.98
N THR A 21 -0.74 4.49 16.22
CA THR A 21 -0.94 3.29 15.42
C THR A 21 0.28 2.38 15.52
N LEU A 22 0.04 1.09 15.60
CA LEU A 22 1.10 0.08 15.76
C LEU A 22 1.22 -0.77 14.52
N GLY A 23 2.42 -0.79 13.95
CA GLY A 23 2.73 -1.61 12.78
C GLY A 23 4.11 -2.24 12.87
N SER A 24 4.43 -3.09 11.90
CA SER A 24 5.72 -3.76 11.83
C SER A 24 6.19 -3.95 10.39
N TRP A 25 7.45 -4.38 10.24
CA TRP A 25 8.08 -4.68 8.97
C TRP A 25 8.00 -6.16 8.65
N LEU A 26 7.72 -6.48 7.39
CA LEU A 26 7.70 -7.85 6.85
C LEU A 26 8.85 -8.01 5.85
N THR A 27 9.89 -8.73 6.26
CA THR A 27 11.08 -9.05 5.46
C THR A 27 11.18 -10.52 5.10
N ILE A 28 10.26 -11.33 5.59
CA ILE A 28 10.18 -12.78 5.36
C ILE A 28 8.94 -13.07 4.51
N ASN A 29 9.15 -13.66 3.34
CA ASN A 29 8.06 -14.04 2.43
C ASN A 29 7.40 -15.34 2.89
N HIS A 30 6.57 -15.25 3.95
CA HIS A 30 5.80 -16.40 4.41
C HIS A 30 4.49 -15.97 5.09
N GLN A 31 3.37 -16.56 4.67
CA GLN A 31 2.03 -16.24 5.18
C GLN A 31 1.89 -16.44 6.69
N SER A 32 2.51 -17.47 7.27
CA SER A 32 2.43 -17.73 8.71
C SER A 32 3.02 -16.59 9.55
N VAL A 33 3.99 -15.83 9.03
CA VAL A 33 4.51 -14.65 9.72
C VAL A 33 3.41 -13.59 9.84
N ILE A 34 2.63 -13.38 8.79
CA ILE A 34 1.50 -12.45 8.77
C ILE A 34 0.43 -12.89 9.78
N GLU A 35 0.08 -14.20 9.79
CA GLU A 35 -0.89 -14.75 10.71
C GLU A 35 -0.46 -14.57 12.18
N ILE A 36 0.81 -14.85 12.49
CA ILE A 36 1.37 -14.63 13.84
C ILE A 36 1.30 -13.15 14.21
N MET A 37 1.72 -12.25 13.31
CA MET A 37 1.69 -10.81 13.56
C MET A 37 0.27 -10.28 13.76
N SER A 38 -0.72 -10.83 13.06
CA SER A 38 -2.12 -10.43 13.24
C SER A 38 -2.64 -10.69 14.66
N THR A 39 -2.12 -11.73 15.32
CA THR A 39 -2.49 -12.04 16.72
C THR A 39 -1.81 -11.14 17.75
N ALA A 40 -0.77 -10.39 17.34
CA ALA A 40 -0.03 -9.48 18.21
C ALA A 40 -0.61 -8.05 18.25
N GLY A 41 -1.71 -7.79 17.56
CA GLY A 41 -2.42 -6.52 17.61
C GLY A 41 -1.84 -5.43 16.69
N PHE A 42 -1.03 -5.80 15.70
CA PHE A 42 -0.59 -4.85 14.66
C PHE A 42 -1.76 -4.42 13.79
N GLU A 43 -1.81 -3.13 13.47
CA GLU A 43 -2.85 -2.54 12.61
C GLU A 43 -2.43 -2.52 11.15
N TRP A 44 -1.12 -2.52 10.90
CA TRP A 44 -0.55 -2.53 9.56
C TRP A 44 0.77 -3.28 9.52
N LEU A 45 1.10 -3.82 8.35
CA LEU A 45 2.42 -4.37 8.06
C LEU A 45 2.99 -3.71 6.81
N CYS A 46 4.28 -3.41 6.85
CA CYS A 46 5.02 -2.89 5.71
C CYS A 46 5.85 -4.00 5.08
N ILE A 47 5.48 -4.43 3.88
CA ILE A 47 6.28 -5.33 3.06
C ILE A 47 7.51 -4.56 2.56
N ASP A 48 8.68 -5.09 2.87
CA ASP A 48 9.93 -4.43 2.54
C ASP A 48 10.54 -5.05 1.27
N ILE A 49 10.50 -4.33 0.15
CA ILE A 49 11.16 -4.77 -1.09
C ILE A 49 12.46 -4.01 -1.38
N GLU A 50 12.87 -3.12 -0.45
CA GLU A 50 14.16 -2.43 -0.54
C GLU A 50 15.28 -3.26 0.10
N HIS A 51 15.08 -3.75 1.32
CA HIS A 51 16.10 -4.46 2.09
C HIS A 51 15.70 -5.92 2.42
N SER A 52 15.01 -6.57 1.49
CA SER A 52 14.71 -8.00 1.57
C SER A 52 14.78 -8.67 0.19
N ALA A 53 14.66 -9.99 0.18
CA ALA A 53 14.60 -10.76 -1.06
C ALA A 53 13.15 -10.95 -1.58
N ILE A 54 12.18 -10.18 -1.05
CA ILE A 54 10.79 -10.24 -1.50
C ILE A 54 10.69 -9.61 -2.89
N SER A 55 10.17 -10.39 -3.84
CA SER A 55 9.96 -9.94 -5.22
C SER A 55 8.61 -9.25 -5.39
N ILE A 56 8.45 -8.50 -6.49
CA ILE A 56 7.17 -7.86 -6.81
C ILE A 56 6.03 -8.88 -7.01
N SER A 57 6.33 -10.10 -7.44
CA SER A 57 5.34 -11.18 -7.57
C SER A 57 4.85 -11.67 -6.20
N ASP A 58 5.70 -11.65 -5.19
CA ASP A 58 5.34 -12.03 -3.83
C ASP A 58 4.45 -10.98 -3.17
N VAL A 59 4.67 -9.70 -3.48
CA VAL A 59 3.93 -8.56 -2.92
C VAL A 59 2.42 -8.72 -3.10
N LEU A 60 1.97 -9.18 -4.27
CA LEU A 60 0.54 -9.40 -4.55
C LEU A 60 -0.09 -10.37 -3.54
N ASN A 61 0.59 -11.49 -3.28
CA ASN A 61 0.11 -12.53 -2.35
C ASN A 61 0.16 -12.02 -0.90
N LEU A 62 1.27 -11.40 -0.50
CA LEU A 62 1.45 -10.87 0.86
C LEU A 62 0.42 -9.79 1.19
N ILE A 63 0.14 -8.86 0.27
CA ILE A 63 -0.94 -7.87 0.43
C ILE A 63 -2.28 -8.57 0.69
N GLY A 64 -2.59 -9.61 -0.09
CA GLY A 64 -3.82 -10.37 0.08
C GLY A 64 -3.94 -10.99 1.47
N HIS A 65 -2.86 -11.59 1.97
CA HIS A 65 -2.82 -12.19 3.31
C HIS A 65 -2.90 -11.15 4.42
N ILE A 66 -2.18 -10.04 4.34
CA ILE A 66 -2.23 -8.96 5.33
C ILE A 66 -3.66 -8.41 5.44
N GLN A 67 -4.26 -8.06 4.32
CA GLN A 67 -5.63 -7.54 4.27
C GLN A 67 -6.67 -8.59 4.69
N GLY A 68 -6.47 -9.86 4.37
CA GLY A 68 -7.31 -10.97 4.79
C GLY A 68 -7.31 -11.20 6.30
N ASN A 69 -6.23 -10.82 6.99
CA ASN A 69 -6.09 -10.86 8.45
C ASN A 69 -6.46 -9.53 9.13
N GLY A 70 -7.13 -8.61 8.43
CA GLY A 70 -7.67 -7.38 9.00
C GLY A 70 -6.66 -6.23 9.17
N MET A 71 -5.43 -6.39 8.70
CA MET A 71 -4.40 -5.35 8.76
C MET A 71 -4.31 -4.57 7.44
N GLN A 72 -3.76 -3.36 7.49
CA GLN A 72 -3.45 -2.60 6.29
C GLN A 72 -2.06 -2.97 5.75
N ALA A 73 -1.95 -3.07 4.43
CA ALA A 73 -0.73 -3.47 3.76
C ALA A 73 -0.03 -2.25 3.16
N LEU A 74 1.09 -1.85 3.75
CA LEU A 74 2.03 -0.90 3.15
C LEU A 74 3.14 -1.65 2.43
N VAL A 75 3.79 -1.00 1.48
CA VAL A 75 4.98 -1.52 0.81
C VAL A 75 6.05 -0.45 0.80
N ARG A 76 7.25 -0.77 1.32
CA ARG A 76 8.43 0.05 1.07
C ARG A 76 9.00 -0.37 -0.28
N VAL A 77 8.94 0.54 -1.25
CA VAL A 77 9.55 0.34 -2.57
C VAL A 77 11.07 0.50 -2.50
N ASN A 78 11.79 -0.07 -3.46
CA ASN A 78 13.24 0.00 -3.47
C ASN A 78 13.81 1.33 -4.00
N GLU A 79 12.98 2.12 -4.68
CA GLU A 79 13.37 3.44 -5.20
C GLU A 79 12.12 4.28 -5.54
N ASN A 80 12.31 5.59 -5.69
CA ASN A 80 11.26 6.49 -6.16
C ASN A 80 11.04 6.34 -7.68
N ASN A 81 10.46 5.21 -8.08
CA ASN A 81 10.25 4.81 -9.46
C ASN A 81 8.75 4.64 -9.76
N PRO A 82 8.19 5.40 -10.72
CA PRO A 82 6.77 5.33 -11.07
C PRO A 82 6.28 3.94 -11.50
N VAL A 83 7.16 3.13 -12.11
CA VAL A 83 6.78 1.78 -12.57
C VAL A 83 6.56 0.86 -11.38
N ILE A 84 7.49 0.84 -10.43
CA ILE A 84 7.40 -0.01 -9.22
C ILE A 84 6.23 0.45 -8.34
N ILE A 85 6.09 1.75 -8.12
CA ILE A 85 4.97 2.32 -7.35
C ILE A 85 3.64 1.92 -7.98
N LYS A 86 3.50 2.01 -9.31
CA LYS A 86 2.31 1.57 -10.03
C LYS A 86 2.02 0.09 -9.78
N GLN A 87 3.02 -0.79 -9.93
CA GLN A 87 2.84 -2.24 -9.75
C GLN A 87 2.35 -2.58 -8.33
N VAL A 88 2.95 -1.96 -7.33
CA VAL A 88 2.59 -2.15 -5.92
C VAL A 88 1.17 -1.66 -5.64
N MET A 89 0.83 -0.48 -6.13
CA MET A 89 -0.51 0.08 -5.96
C MET A 89 -1.57 -0.71 -6.74
N ASP A 90 -1.25 -1.23 -7.92
CA ASP A 90 -2.13 -2.11 -8.70
C ASP A 90 -2.33 -3.48 -8.02
N ALA A 91 -1.31 -3.98 -7.31
CA ALA A 91 -1.44 -5.16 -6.46
C ALA A 91 -2.40 -4.94 -5.27
N GLY A 92 -2.74 -3.70 -4.96
CA GLY A 92 -3.74 -3.31 -3.96
C GLY A 92 -3.18 -2.89 -2.62
N ALA A 93 -1.94 -2.42 -2.56
CA ALA A 93 -1.38 -1.83 -1.34
C ALA A 93 -2.25 -0.67 -0.83
N ASP A 94 -2.32 -0.52 0.48
CA ASP A 94 -3.03 0.58 1.15
C ASP A 94 -2.16 1.84 1.22
N GLY A 95 -0.88 1.71 0.89
CA GLY A 95 0.06 2.82 0.76
C GLY A 95 1.46 2.37 0.41
N VAL A 96 2.33 3.34 0.20
CA VAL A 96 3.75 3.15 -0.11
C VAL A 96 4.63 3.96 0.82
N ILE A 97 5.79 3.40 1.14
CA ILE A 97 6.91 4.10 1.75
C ILE A 97 7.99 4.24 0.67
N VAL A 98 8.34 5.47 0.33
CA VAL A 98 9.28 5.77 -0.75
C VAL A 98 10.61 6.21 -0.15
N PRO A 99 11.69 5.45 -0.33
CA PRO A 99 12.98 5.79 0.23
C PRO A 99 13.65 6.96 -0.49
N MET A 100 14.63 7.58 0.18
CA MET A 100 15.53 8.58 -0.38
C MET A 100 14.83 9.80 -0.98
N VAL A 101 13.71 10.22 -0.40
CA VAL A 101 13.02 11.46 -0.76
C VAL A 101 13.72 12.62 -0.07
N ASN A 102 14.57 13.34 -0.78
CA ASN A 102 15.43 14.39 -0.23
C ASN A 102 15.08 15.81 -0.73
N SER A 103 14.13 15.92 -1.62
CA SER A 103 13.70 17.20 -2.22
C SER A 103 12.19 17.27 -2.39
N VAL A 104 11.67 18.48 -2.58
CA VAL A 104 10.26 18.71 -2.93
C VAL A 104 9.90 17.97 -4.22
N GLN A 105 10.79 18.01 -5.21
CA GLN A 105 10.60 17.34 -6.50
C GLN A 105 10.50 15.80 -6.33
N ASP A 106 11.29 15.22 -5.44
CA ASP A 106 11.18 13.78 -5.13
C ASP A 106 9.83 13.45 -4.50
N ALA A 107 9.36 14.28 -3.57
CA ALA A 107 8.06 14.11 -2.93
C ALA A 107 6.91 14.25 -3.93
N GLU A 108 6.95 15.26 -4.79
CA GLU A 108 5.96 15.47 -5.85
C GLU A 108 5.94 14.29 -6.83
N LYS A 109 7.10 13.77 -7.21
CA LYS A 109 7.22 12.59 -8.08
C LYS A 109 6.60 11.36 -7.42
N ALA A 110 6.86 11.11 -6.14
CA ALA A 110 6.27 9.99 -5.41
C ALA A 110 4.75 10.09 -5.35
N VAL A 111 4.21 11.25 -4.99
CA VAL A 111 2.76 11.51 -4.96
C VAL A 111 2.12 11.34 -6.33
N ALA A 112 2.72 11.93 -7.37
CA ALA A 112 2.24 11.82 -8.74
C ALA A 112 2.21 10.37 -9.23
N SER A 113 3.19 9.54 -8.81
CA SER A 113 3.29 8.12 -9.18
C SER A 113 2.19 7.25 -8.56
N VAL A 114 1.63 7.66 -7.43
CA VAL A 114 0.51 6.98 -6.77
C VAL A 114 -0.83 7.41 -7.37
N ARG A 115 -0.98 8.68 -7.74
CA ARG A 115 -2.25 9.29 -8.15
C ARG A 115 -2.56 9.07 -9.64
N TYR A 116 -3.85 8.91 -9.94
CA TYR A 116 -4.32 8.91 -11.32
C TYR A 116 -4.35 10.33 -11.91
N PRO A 117 -4.31 10.49 -13.26
CA PRO A 117 -4.65 11.75 -13.91
C PRO A 117 -6.04 12.25 -13.47
N SER A 118 -6.28 13.56 -13.30
CA SER A 118 -5.39 14.71 -13.54
C SER A 118 -4.48 15.11 -12.37
N LYS A 119 -4.48 14.36 -11.26
CA LYS A 119 -3.71 14.67 -10.03
C LYS A 119 -2.36 13.94 -9.96
N GLY A 120 -2.09 13.06 -10.91
CA GLY A 120 -0.87 12.30 -11.00
C GLY A 120 -0.63 11.72 -12.39
N ILE A 121 0.32 10.79 -12.47
CA ILE A 121 0.80 10.19 -13.72
C ILE A 121 0.59 8.68 -13.79
N ARG A 122 0.00 8.07 -12.75
CA ARG A 122 -0.20 6.61 -12.72
C ARG A 122 -1.20 6.19 -13.79
N GLY A 123 -0.76 5.33 -14.71
CA GLY A 123 -1.64 4.73 -15.72
C GLY A 123 -2.73 3.86 -15.06
N VAL A 124 -3.92 3.89 -15.63
CA VAL A 124 -5.05 3.08 -15.17
C VAL A 124 -5.04 1.72 -15.85
N GLY A 125 -5.06 0.65 -15.04
CA GLY A 125 -5.23 -0.72 -15.50
C GLY A 125 -6.27 -1.44 -14.64
N LEU A 126 -6.98 -2.41 -15.20
CA LEU A 126 -7.90 -3.25 -14.43
C LEU A 126 -7.09 -4.25 -13.59
N SER A 127 -7.03 -4.01 -12.30
CA SER A 127 -6.16 -4.73 -11.38
C SER A 127 -6.88 -5.10 -10.08
N ARG A 128 -6.21 -5.85 -9.20
CA ARG A 128 -6.72 -6.22 -7.88
C ARG A 128 -7.14 -5.00 -7.05
N ALA A 129 -6.40 -3.91 -7.12
CA ALA A 129 -6.67 -2.69 -6.38
C ALA A 129 -8.09 -2.14 -6.58
N GLN A 130 -8.63 -2.30 -7.77
CA GLN A 130 -9.95 -1.85 -8.19
C GLN A 130 -10.98 -2.99 -8.23
N ASN A 131 -10.67 -4.13 -7.61
CA ASN A 131 -11.48 -5.33 -7.72
C ASN A 131 -11.75 -5.70 -9.20
N TYR A 132 -10.67 -5.67 -10.01
CA TYR A 132 -10.67 -5.99 -11.44
C TYR A 132 -11.68 -5.16 -12.26
N GLY A 133 -11.87 -3.90 -11.86
CA GLY A 133 -12.73 -2.93 -12.53
C GLY A 133 -14.10 -2.73 -11.89
N ILE A 134 -14.62 -3.69 -11.14
CA ILE A 134 -15.95 -3.60 -10.52
C ILE A 134 -16.02 -2.46 -9.49
N GLY A 135 -14.93 -2.19 -8.79
CA GLY A 135 -14.84 -1.16 -7.76
C GLY A 135 -14.01 0.06 -8.16
N PHE A 136 -14.03 0.45 -9.44
CA PHE A 136 -13.15 1.52 -9.93
C PHE A 136 -13.47 2.90 -9.30
N THR A 137 -14.75 3.25 -9.25
CA THR A 137 -15.19 4.54 -8.71
C THR A 137 -14.82 4.69 -7.23
N GLU A 138 -15.12 3.67 -6.44
CA GLU A 138 -14.80 3.65 -5.01
C GLU A 138 -13.30 3.66 -4.76
N TYR A 139 -12.53 2.99 -5.61
CA TYR A 139 -11.07 3.02 -5.53
C TYR A 139 -10.51 4.41 -5.86
N GLN A 140 -11.07 5.11 -6.83
CA GLN A 140 -10.65 6.48 -7.16
C GLN A 140 -10.86 7.43 -5.98
N ASP A 141 -11.99 7.33 -5.29
CA ASP A 141 -12.29 8.17 -4.13
C ASP A 141 -11.38 7.83 -2.95
N TRP A 142 -11.19 6.54 -2.68
CA TRP A 142 -10.23 6.08 -1.68
C TRP A 142 -8.80 6.55 -2.00
N LEU A 143 -8.37 6.45 -3.25
CA LEU A 143 -7.01 6.83 -3.67
C LEU A 143 -6.74 8.33 -3.43
N LYS A 144 -7.75 9.18 -3.56
CA LYS A 144 -7.64 10.62 -3.31
C LYS A 144 -7.48 10.95 -1.82
N ASN A 145 -8.22 10.24 -0.97
CA ASN A 145 -8.44 10.63 0.42
C ASN A 145 -7.63 9.79 1.41
N ASP A 146 -7.50 8.49 1.16
CA ASP A 146 -7.10 7.50 2.16
C ASP A 146 -5.79 6.78 1.87
N ALA A 147 -5.25 6.85 0.64
CA ALA A 147 -3.97 6.24 0.31
C ALA A 147 -2.83 6.87 1.13
N VAL A 148 -2.03 6.02 1.78
CA VAL A 148 -0.88 6.44 2.59
C VAL A 148 0.36 6.58 1.69
N ILE A 149 1.04 7.72 1.78
CA ILE A 149 2.32 7.97 1.08
C ILE A 149 3.27 8.56 2.11
N ILE A 150 4.38 7.87 2.35
CA ILE A 150 5.42 8.21 3.31
C ILE A 150 6.75 8.29 2.59
#